data_6fe1cf787993b9dd0fd491395578f57e
#
_entry.id   6fe1cf787993b9dd0fd491395578f57e
#
_cell.length_a   1.000
_cell.length_b   1.000
_cell.length_c   1.000
_cell.angle_alpha   90.00
_cell.angle_beta   90.00
_cell.angle_gamma   90.00
#
_symmetry.space_group_name_H-M   'P 1'
#
loop_
_entity.id
_entity.type
_entity.pdbx_description
1 polymer ?
#
loop_
_entity_poly.entity_id
_entity_poly.type
_entity_poly.pdbx_seq_one_letter_code
_entity_poly.pdbx_strand_id
1 'polypeptide(L)'
;MADIIVIGAGHNGLVCAYYLARAGHVVTVLEKRDVVGGAAVTEEFHPGFRNSVAAYTVSLLNPKVIADMDLPRHGLSVVEREISNFLPLNDREYLKVGGGKTKSEVAKFSARDADRLDAYGEHLDVVADLLRDLVLETPPNAVSGRGLLAVLPQLFKVGTLGRRIARLPAAMQQQVLNLFTQSAGDYLDQWFESAPIKAAYGFDGIVGNYASPYAAGSAYVLLHHVFGEVKGKKGAWGHAIGGMGAITQAMARACSEAGVTIRTGTGVKRVLTDKFGVTGVETSSGEVIKAGAVVSNLNPKLLFTRMIEQGVLPQPFSRRMESWKCGSGTFRMNVALSELPGFTCLPGKTRAEHHTAGIIIAPSLAYMEDAWMDARRDGWSKQPIVEILIPSTLDETLAPKGAHVASLFCQHVAPTLPDGKSWDDHREEVADLMIATVDRFAPGFKKSVIARQINSPLDLERTFGLVGGDIFHGALGLDQLFSARPMLGYADYRTPVKGLYQCGSGTHPGGGVTGAPGHNAAREMLRDLR
;
A
#
# COMPACT_ATOMS: atom_id res chain seq x y z
N MET A 1 -6.12 13.54 -31.18
CA MET A 1 -5.08 12.77 -30.46
C MET A 1 -4.19 13.76 -29.72
N ALA A 2 -3.92 13.54 -28.45
CA ALA A 2 -3.00 14.38 -27.67
C ALA A 2 -1.76 13.56 -27.32
N ASP A 3 -0.60 14.23 -27.31
CA ASP A 3 0.63 13.63 -26.78
C ASP A 3 0.61 13.76 -25.27
N ILE A 4 0.72 12.62 -24.57
CA ILE A 4 0.60 12.55 -23.11
C ILE A 4 1.88 11.97 -22.53
N ILE A 5 2.42 12.64 -21.51
CA ILE A 5 3.53 12.11 -20.70
C ILE A 5 2.98 11.60 -19.36
N VAL A 6 3.38 10.38 -19.00
CA VAL A 6 3.16 9.78 -17.68
C VAL A 6 4.49 9.79 -16.92
N ILE A 7 4.53 10.43 -15.76
CA ILE A 7 5.72 10.49 -14.91
C ILE A 7 5.67 9.34 -13.90
N GLY A 8 6.58 8.38 -14.05
CA GLY A 8 6.74 7.21 -13.19
C GLY A 8 5.99 5.97 -13.69
N ALA A 9 6.75 4.88 -13.93
CA ALA A 9 6.26 3.57 -14.38
C ALA A 9 5.88 2.64 -13.21
N GLY A 10 5.39 3.16 -12.09
CA GLY A 10 4.74 2.36 -11.07
C GLY A 10 3.38 1.85 -11.56
N HIS A 11 2.80 0.87 -10.87
CA HIS A 11 1.56 0.20 -11.27
C HIS A 11 0.42 1.16 -11.70
N ASN A 12 0.18 2.23 -10.96
CA ASN A 12 -0.87 3.19 -11.31
C ASN A 12 -0.54 4.01 -12.57
N GLY A 13 0.73 4.37 -12.78
CA GLY A 13 1.18 5.05 -13.99
C GLY A 13 1.02 4.16 -15.23
N LEU A 14 1.38 2.88 -15.14
CA LEU A 14 1.19 1.90 -16.21
C LEU A 14 -0.29 1.69 -16.52
N VAL A 15 -1.14 1.54 -15.49
CA VAL A 15 -2.60 1.42 -15.69
C VAL A 15 -3.17 2.66 -16.37
N CYS A 16 -2.80 3.87 -15.93
CA CYS A 16 -3.24 5.11 -16.57
C CYS A 16 -2.80 5.18 -18.03
N ALA A 17 -1.53 4.89 -18.32
CA ALA A 17 -0.98 4.87 -19.66
C ALA A 17 -1.72 3.90 -20.58
N TYR A 18 -2.02 2.70 -20.10
CA TYR A 18 -2.77 1.69 -20.85
C TYR A 18 -4.14 2.19 -21.31
N TYR A 19 -4.95 2.72 -20.37
CA TYR A 19 -6.29 3.21 -20.71
C TYR A 19 -6.26 4.41 -21.67
N LEU A 20 -5.30 5.31 -21.53
CA LEU A 20 -5.14 6.44 -22.43
C LEU A 20 -4.72 5.99 -23.85
N ALA A 21 -3.78 5.06 -23.95
CA ALA A 21 -3.36 4.50 -25.24
C ALA A 21 -4.50 3.73 -25.93
N ARG A 22 -5.26 2.92 -25.17
CA ARG A 22 -6.44 2.22 -25.68
C ARG A 22 -7.54 3.16 -26.20
N ALA A 23 -7.55 4.39 -25.73
CA ALA A 23 -8.46 5.44 -26.23
C ALA A 23 -7.89 6.20 -27.45
N GLY A 24 -6.72 5.83 -27.97
CA GLY A 24 -6.11 6.36 -29.18
C GLY A 24 -5.16 7.55 -28.96
N HIS A 25 -4.76 7.84 -27.72
CA HIS A 25 -3.73 8.87 -27.45
C HIS A 25 -2.32 8.32 -27.62
N VAL A 26 -1.37 9.21 -27.97
CA VAL A 26 0.07 8.89 -27.98
C VAL A 26 0.59 9.07 -26.54
N VAL A 27 1.07 7.98 -25.95
CA VAL A 27 1.48 7.96 -24.54
C VAL A 27 2.93 7.56 -24.37
N THR A 28 3.69 8.40 -23.67
CA THR A 28 5.06 8.12 -23.26
C THR A 28 5.17 8.09 -21.74
N VAL A 29 5.63 6.96 -21.20
CA VAL A 29 5.94 6.80 -19.77
C VAL A 29 7.42 7.05 -19.54
N LEU A 30 7.76 7.91 -18.57
CA LEU A 30 9.12 8.22 -18.18
C LEU A 30 9.40 7.68 -16.78
N GLU A 31 10.37 6.78 -16.66
CA GLU A 31 10.77 6.15 -15.40
C GLU A 31 12.24 6.45 -15.08
N LYS A 32 12.50 6.93 -13.85
CA LYS A 32 13.87 7.29 -13.43
C LYS A 32 14.81 6.09 -13.29
N ARG A 33 14.26 4.92 -12.91
CA ARG A 33 15.03 3.68 -12.73
C ARG A 33 15.12 2.92 -14.05
N ASP A 34 16.06 1.98 -14.15
CA ASP A 34 16.21 1.12 -15.33
C ASP A 34 15.17 0.01 -15.41
N VAL A 35 14.29 -0.08 -14.40
CA VAL A 35 13.23 -1.09 -14.27
C VAL A 35 11.90 -0.43 -13.94
N VAL A 36 10.81 -0.89 -14.56
CA VAL A 36 9.45 -0.48 -14.24
C VAL A 36 8.98 -1.10 -12.93
N GLY A 37 8.00 -0.48 -12.27
CA GLY A 37 7.30 -1.07 -11.13
C GLY A 37 7.22 -0.16 -9.91
N GLY A 38 8.11 0.82 -9.79
CA GLY A 38 8.18 1.68 -8.60
C GLY A 38 8.35 0.83 -7.33
N ALA A 39 7.46 1.01 -6.35
CA ALA A 39 7.46 0.22 -5.11
C ALA A 39 7.06 -1.27 -5.29
N ALA A 40 6.42 -1.62 -6.42
CA ALA A 40 6.05 -2.99 -6.76
C ALA A 40 7.07 -3.59 -7.76
N VAL A 41 8.31 -3.74 -7.29
CA VAL A 41 9.43 -4.30 -8.04
C VAL A 41 10.01 -5.52 -7.32
N THR A 42 10.53 -6.47 -8.08
CA THR A 42 11.29 -7.63 -7.57
C THR A 42 12.72 -7.52 -8.07
N GLU A 43 13.68 -7.62 -7.16
CA GLU A 43 15.10 -7.47 -7.48
C GLU A 43 15.92 -8.59 -6.86
N GLU A 44 17.05 -8.89 -7.48
CA GLU A 44 18.07 -9.74 -6.89
C GLU A 44 18.86 -8.88 -5.89
N PHE A 45 18.88 -9.28 -4.62
CA PHE A 45 19.59 -8.56 -3.57
C PHE A 45 20.83 -9.30 -3.05
N HIS A 46 20.95 -10.56 -3.42
CA HIS A 46 22.13 -11.39 -3.21
C HIS A 46 22.16 -12.45 -4.33
N PRO A 47 23.33 -12.90 -4.81
CA PRO A 47 23.41 -13.86 -5.92
C PRO A 47 22.49 -15.07 -5.76
N GLY A 48 21.54 -15.23 -6.68
CA GLY A 48 20.52 -16.27 -6.66
C GLY A 48 19.31 -16.00 -5.76
N PHE A 49 19.29 -14.91 -4.99
CA PHE A 49 18.18 -14.57 -4.10
C PHE A 49 17.47 -13.30 -4.59
N ARG A 50 16.20 -13.45 -4.93
CA ARG A 50 15.34 -12.37 -5.41
C ARG A 50 14.15 -12.19 -4.50
N ASN A 51 13.70 -10.95 -4.31
CA ASN A 51 12.47 -10.68 -3.57
C ASN A 51 11.84 -9.35 -3.97
N SER A 52 10.59 -9.19 -3.60
CA SER A 52 9.88 -7.91 -3.66
C SER A 52 10.52 -6.91 -2.71
N VAL A 53 10.79 -5.67 -3.20
CA VAL A 53 11.60 -4.71 -2.43
C VAL A 53 10.76 -3.93 -1.42
N ALA A 54 9.64 -3.33 -1.83
CA ALA A 54 8.78 -2.54 -0.95
C ALA A 54 7.38 -3.15 -0.78
N ALA A 55 6.53 -3.18 -1.82
CA ALA A 55 5.29 -3.97 -1.78
C ALA A 55 5.63 -5.46 -1.81
N TYR A 56 4.93 -6.31 -1.04
CA TYR A 56 5.37 -7.68 -0.79
C TYR A 56 4.27 -8.75 -0.84
N THR A 57 3.00 -8.34 -1.00
CA THR A 57 1.86 -9.27 -1.02
C THR A 57 0.76 -8.79 -1.95
N VAL A 58 -0.02 -9.72 -2.50
CA VAL A 58 -1.14 -9.44 -3.40
C VAL A 58 -2.45 -9.64 -2.66
N SER A 59 -3.28 -8.60 -2.64
CA SER A 59 -4.66 -8.67 -2.14
C SER A 59 -5.56 -7.66 -2.86
N LEU A 60 -5.07 -6.44 -3.08
CA LEU A 60 -5.88 -5.27 -3.46
C LEU A 60 -5.89 -4.97 -4.97
N LEU A 61 -5.17 -5.76 -5.80
CA LEU A 61 -5.16 -5.53 -7.24
C LEU A 61 -6.56 -5.71 -7.82
N ASN A 62 -7.09 -4.64 -8.40
CA ASN A 62 -8.48 -4.58 -8.79
C ASN A 62 -8.81 -5.57 -9.93
N PRO A 63 -9.85 -6.44 -9.78
CA PRO A 63 -10.22 -7.43 -10.79
C PRO A 63 -10.51 -6.82 -12.16
N LYS A 64 -11.09 -5.61 -12.22
CA LYS A 64 -11.32 -4.91 -13.50
C LYS A 64 -10.00 -4.58 -14.20
N VAL A 65 -9.00 -4.12 -13.47
CA VAL A 65 -7.67 -3.81 -14.02
C VAL A 65 -7.01 -5.10 -14.53
N ILE A 66 -7.10 -6.21 -13.78
CA ILE A 66 -6.59 -7.52 -14.19
C ILE A 66 -7.22 -7.96 -15.53
N ALA A 67 -8.54 -7.85 -15.61
CA ALA A 67 -9.31 -8.26 -16.79
C ALA A 67 -9.09 -7.34 -17.99
N ASP A 68 -9.18 -6.03 -17.81
CA ASP A 68 -9.06 -5.05 -18.91
C ASP A 68 -7.66 -5.06 -19.56
N MET A 69 -6.61 -5.29 -18.74
CA MET A 69 -5.22 -5.40 -19.22
C MET A 69 -4.83 -6.83 -19.59
N ASP A 70 -5.71 -7.81 -19.42
CA ASP A 70 -5.47 -9.23 -19.64
C ASP A 70 -4.13 -9.70 -19.04
N LEU A 71 -3.91 -9.34 -17.76
CA LEU A 71 -2.64 -9.58 -17.09
C LEU A 71 -2.20 -11.05 -17.06
N PRO A 72 -3.12 -12.05 -16.96
CA PRO A 72 -2.73 -13.45 -17.07
C PRO A 72 -2.09 -13.81 -18.41
N ARG A 73 -2.62 -13.30 -19.54
CA ARG A 73 -2.02 -13.47 -20.88
C ARG A 73 -0.62 -12.84 -20.96
N HIS A 74 -0.42 -11.78 -20.20
CA HIS A 74 0.88 -11.12 -20.05
C HIS A 74 1.77 -11.74 -18.95
N GLY A 75 1.44 -12.96 -18.48
CA GLY A 75 2.28 -13.78 -17.62
C GLY A 75 2.12 -13.53 -16.11
N LEU A 76 1.05 -12.85 -15.68
CA LEU A 76 0.73 -12.76 -14.25
C LEU A 76 0.11 -14.07 -13.77
N SER A 77 0.75 -14.71 -12.81
CA SER A 77 0.21 -15.84 -12.06
C SER A 77 0.23 -15.54 -10.56
N VAL A 78 -0.90 -15.78 -9.89
CA VAL A 78 -1.03 -15.54 -8.44
C VAL A 78 -1.43 -16.85 -7.77
N VAL A 79 -0.79 -17.17 -6.64
CA VAL A 79 -1.12 -18.32 -5.78
C VAL A 79 -1.67 -17.82 -4.45
N GLU A 80 -2.67 -18.52 -3.90
CA GLU A 80 -3.20 -18.24 -2.56
C GLU A 80 -2.28 -18.81 -1.49
N ARG A 81 -2.29 -18.22 -0.28
CA ARG A 81 -1.67 -18.78 0.92
C ARG A 81 -2.59 -19.85 1.53
N GLU A 82 -2.01 -20.87 2.14
CA GLU A 82 -2.75 -21.93 2.83
C GLU A 82 -3.52 -21.41 4.03
N ILE A 83 -2.89 -20.51 4.80
CA ILE A 83 -3.49 -19.73 5.88
C ILE A 83 -3.08 -18.25 5.74
N SER A 84 -3.89 -17.35 6.28
CA SER A 84 -3.63 -15.91 6.18
C SER A 84 -2.49 -15.48 7.10
N ASN A 85 -2.62 -15.76 8.40
CA ASN A 85 -1.67 -15.32 9.41
C ASN A 85 -1.32 -16.44 10.40
N PHE A 86 -0.09 -16.36 10.91
CA PHE A 86 0.43 -17.14 12.04
C PHE A 86 1.05 -16.18 13.06
N LEU A 87 0.58 -16.24 14.31
CA LEU A 87 1.09 -15.43 15.41
C LEU A 87 1.73 -16.33 16.45
N PRO A 88 3.06 -16.38 16.57
CA PRO A 88 3.72 -16.93 17.74
C PRO A 88 3.51 -15.94 18.90
N LEU A 89 2.85 -16.39 19.98
CA LEU A 89 2.49 -15.56 21.12
C LEU A 89 3.54 -15.61 22.23
N ASN A 90 4.04 -16.82 22.48
CA ASN A 90 5.09 -17.13 23.44
C ASN A 90 5.73 -18.48 23.07
N ASP A 91 6.51 -19.08 23.95
CA ASP A 91 7.21 -20.34 23.69
C ASP A 91 6.31 -21.57 23.51
N ARG A 92 5.01 -21.47 23.82
CA ARG A 92 4.07 -22.61 23.83
C ARG A 92 2.80 -22.36 23.03
N GLU A 93 2.40 -21.12 22.90
CA GLU A 93 1.11 -20.72 22.33
C GLU A 93 1.28 -19.97 21.02
N TYR A 94 0.37 -20.23 20.12
CA TYR A 94 0.25 -19.54 18.84
C TYR A 94 -1.21 -19.47 18.41
N LEU A 95 -1.49 -18.55 17.49
CA LEU A 95 -2.77 -18.45 16.79
C LEU A 95 -2.55 -18.58 15.28
N LYS A 96 -3.38 -19.37 14.61
CA LYS A 96 -3.49 -19.43 13.14
C LYS A 96 -4.80 -18.80 12.70
N VAL A 97 -4.76 -17.96 11.66
CA VAL A 97 -5.94 -17.31 11.08
C VAL A 97 -6.04 -17.65 9.60
N GLY A 98 -7.23 -17.98 9.13
CA GLY A 98 -7.49 -18.40 7.75
C GLY A 98 -7.53 -19.91 7.56
N GLY A 99 -7.63 -20.35 6.30
CA GLY A 99 -7.66 -21.76 5.94
C GLY A 99 -8.84 -22.56 6.53
N GLY A 100 -9.94 -21.87 6.91
CA GLY A 100 -11.09 -22.49 7.58
C GLY A 100 -10.86 -22.86 9.05
N LYS A 101 -9.72 -22.50 9.63
CA LYS A 101 -9.32 -22.92 10.99
C LYS A 101 -9.52 -21.83 12.04
N THR A 102 -9.80 -20.59 11.66
CA THR A 102 -9.84 -19.44 12.58
C THR A 102 -10.72 -19.69 13.79
N LYS A 103 -11.93 -20.20 13.61
CA LYS A 103 -12.87 -20.45 14.72
C LYS A 103 -12.33 -21.44 15.75
N SER A 104 -11.79 -22.57 15.30
CA SER A 104 -11.22 -23.59 16.19
C SER A 104 -9.93 -23.12 16.86
N GLU A 105 -9.13 -22.30 16.20
CA GLU A 105 -7.90 -21.73 16.76
C GLU A 105 -8.24 -20.69 17.85
N VAL A 106 -9.20 -19.79 17.58
CA VAL A 106 -9.65 -18.77 18.54
C VAL A 106 -10.33 -19.40 19.76
N ALA A 107 -11.09 -20.49 19.57
CA ALA A 107 -11.75 -21.21 20.66
C ALA A 107 -10.78 -21.75 21.72
N LYS A 108 -9.49 -21.90 21.40
CA LYS A 108 -8.46 -22.26 22.38
C LYS A 108 -8.25 -21.18 23.45
N PHE A 109 -8.56 -19.93 23.12
CA PHE A 109 -8.36 -18.76 23.98
C PHE A 109 -9.69 -18.22 24.53
N SER A 110 -10.74 -18.21 23.72
CA SER A 110 -12.09 -17.79 24.10
C SER A 110 -13.15 -18.42 23.20
N ALA A 111 -14.02 -19.23 23.78
CA ALA A 111 -15.20 -19.78 23.08
C ALA A 111 -16.15 -18.65 22.64
N ARG A 112 -16.31 -17.62 23.47
CA ARG A 112 -17.12 -16.43 23.17
C ARG A 112 -16.61 -15.70 21.94
N ASP A 113 -15.29 -15.50 21.82
CA ASP A 113 -14.69 -14.82 20.66
C ASP A 113 -14.88 -15.66 19.38
N ALA A 114 -14.72 -16.99 19.49
CA ALA A 114 -14.94 -17.90 18.38
C ALA A 114 -16.38 -17.84 17.85
N ASP A 115 -17.38 -17.68 18.73
CA ASP A 115 -18.79 -17.55 18.34
C ASP A 115 -19.11 -16.18 17.70
N ARG A 116 -18.30 -15.15 17.96
CA ARG A 116 -18.50 -13.79 17.41
C ARG A 116 -17.83 -13.56 16.06
N LEU A 117 -16.92 -14.45 15.63
CA LEU A 117 -16.14 -14.26 14.41
C LEU A 117 -17.02 -14.09 13.16
N ASP A 118 -18.07 -14.90 13.04
CA ASP A 118 -18.96 -14.87 11.87
C ASP A 118 -19.67 -13.51 11.79
N ALA A 119 -20.26 -13.05 12.91
CA ALA A 119 -20.93 -11.74 12.98
C ALA A 119 -19.95 -10.57 12.76
N TYR A 120 -18.73 -10.65 13.28
CA TYR A 120 -17.69 -9.66 13.00
C TYR A 120 -17.35 -9.58 11.52
N GLY A 121 -17.14 -10.74 10.87
CA GLY A 121 -16.87 -10.82 9.44
C GLY A 121 -18.00 -10.24 8.60
N GLU A 122 -19.26 -10.62 8.88
CA GLU A 122 -20.44 -10.10 8.18
C GLU A 122 -20.55 -8.57 8.26
N HIS A 123 -20.27 -7.99 9.45
CA HIS A 123 -20.28 -6.54 9.61
C HIS A 123 -19.19 -5.84 8.78
N LEU A 124 -17.97 -6.39 8.77
CA LEU A 124 -16.89 -5.82 7.95
C LEU A 124 -17.19 -5.95 6.46
N ASP A 125 -17.74 -7.09 6.02
CA ASP A 125 -18.06 -7.35 4.62
C ASP A 125 -19.11 -6.37 4.07
N VAL A 126 -20.17 -6.07 4.83
CA VAL A 126 -21.18 -5.07 4.42
C VAL A 126 -20.55 -3.69 4.20
N VAL A 127 -19.66 -3.26 5.11
CA VAL A 127 -18.97 -1.97 4.95
C VAL A 127 -17.95 -2.02 3.82
N ALA A 128 -17.21 -3.12 3.70
CA ALA A 128 -16.25 -3.33 2.63
C ALA A 128 -16.93 -3.32 1.25
N ASP A 129 -18.10 -3.96 1.09
CA ASP A 129 -18.83 -3.95 -0.18
C ASP A 129 -19.33 -2.54 -0.56
N LEU A 130 -19.83 -1.77 0.41
CA LEU A 130 -20.16 -0.35 0.19
C LEU A 130 -18.96 0.44 -0.35
N LEU A 131 -17.78 0.20 0.20
CA LEU A 131 -16.57 0.93 -0.17
C LEU A 131 -15.91 0.39 -1.44
N ARG A 132 -16.02 -0.92 -1.75
CA ARG A 132 -15.55 -1.51 -3.02
C ARG A 132 -16.20 -0.83 -4.22
N ASP A 133 -17.48 -0.49 -4.14
CA ASP A 133 -18.19 0.27 -5.17
C ASP A 133 -17.58 1.67 -5.40
N LEU A 134 -17.00 2.26 -4.36
CA LEU A 134 -16.40 3.60 -4.41
C LEU A 134 -14.96 3.60 -4.93
N VAL A 135 -14.26 2.48 -4.89
CA VAL A 135 -12.83 2.39 -5.28
C VAL A 135 -12.59 2.87 -6.71
N LEU A 136 -13.48 2.50 -7.65
CA LEU A 136 -13.39 2.90 -9.06
C LEU A 136 -14.21 4.16 -9.36
N GLU A 137 -14.79 4.83 -8.36
CA GLU A 137 -15.52 6.07 -8.55
C GLU A 137 -14.61 7.29 -8.30
N THR A 138 -14.88 8.37 -9.02
CA THR A 138 -14.26 9.66 -8.73
C THR A 138 -14.96 10.29 -7.54
N PRO A 139 -14.23 10.65 -6.46
CA PRO A 139 -14.84 11.34 -5.33
C PRO A 139 -15.58 12.62 -5.76
N PRO A 140 -16.69 12.95 -5.08
CA PRO A 140 -17.43 14.16 -5.40
C PRO A 140 -16.58 15.41 -5.12
N ASN A 141 -16.60 16.34 -6.06
CA ASN A 141 -15.89 17.62 -5.97
C ASN A 141 -16.90 18.78 -5.90
N ALA A 142 -17.50 18.96 -4.72
CA ALA A 142 -18.53 19.99 -4.50
C ALA A 142 -17.96 21.40 -4.23
N VAL A 143 -16.64 21.55 -4.12
CA VAL A 143 -15.98 22.79 -3.63
C VAL A 143 -15.15 23.50 -4.71
N SER A 144 -15.15 23.01 -5.93
CA SER A 144 -14.21 23.44 -6.99
C SER A 144 -14.46 24.84 -7.60
N GLY A 145 -15.40 25.63 -7.09
CA GLY A 145 -15.68 26.97 -7.61
C GLY A 145 -16.20 27.03 -9.08
N ARG A 146 -16.53 25.88 -9.66
CA ARG A 146 -16.92 25.72 -11.08
C ARG A 146 -18.37 26.13 -11.38
N GLY A 147 -19.03 26.83 -10.44
CA GLY A 147 -20.42 27.27 -10.57
C GLY A 147 -21.46 26.21 -10.21
N LEU A 148 -22.71 26.65 -9.97
CA LEU A 148 -23.82 25.83 -9.49
C LEU A 148 -24.11 24.60 -10.38
N LEU A 149 -24.05 24.76 -11.70
CA LEU A 149 -24.32 23.68 -12.65
C LEU A 149 -23.31 22.52 -12.56
N ALA A 150 -22.05 22.80 -12.22
CA ALA A 150 -21.03 21.77 -12.02
C ALA A 150 -21.12 21.09 -10.64
N VAL A 151 -21.70 21.76 -9.66
CA VAL A 151 -21.87 21.24 -8.29
C VAL A 151 -23.08 20.30 -8.18
N LEU A 152 -24.16 20.54 -8.90
CA LEU A 152 -25.38 19.72 -8.86
C LEU A 152 -25.14 18.21 -9.07
N PRO A 153 -24.40 17.75 -10.09
CA PRO A 153 -24.08 16.34 -10.27
C PRO A 153 -23.26 15.77 -9.10
N GLN A 154 -22.41 16.59 -8.49
CA GLN A 154 -21.59 16.18 -7.34
C GLN A 154 -22.44 16.01 -6.07
N LEU A 155 -23.36 16.92 -5.82
CA LEU A 155 -24.34 16.80 -4.73
C LEU A 155 -25.24 15.57 -4.92
N PHE A 156 -25.61 15.25 -6.16
CA PHE A 156 -26.35 14.02 -6.46
C PHE A 156 -25.56 12.76 -6.12
N LYS A 157 -24.25 12.73 -6.41
CA LYS A 157 -23.35 11.62 -6.01
C LYS A 157 -23.29 11.47 -4.49
N VAL A 158 -23.09 12.59 -3.76
CA VAL A 158 -23.11 12.60 -2.28
C VAL A 158 -24.45 12.09 -1.77
N GLY A 159 -25.56 12.59 -2.33
CA GLY A 159 -26.92 12.15 -1.98
C GLY A 159 -27.15 10.66 -2.25
N THR A 160 -26.58 10.12 -3.33
CA THR A 160 -26.68 8.68 -3.64
C THR A 160 -25.93 7.84 -2.62
N LEU A 161 -24.71 8.23 -2.24
CA LEU A 161 -23.94 7.57 -1.19
C LEU A 161 -24.67 7.66 0.17
N GLY A 162 -25.13 8.86 0.54
CA GLY A 162 -25.91 9.07 1.76
C GLY A 162 -27.17 8.21 1.80
N ARG A 163 -27.87 8.07 0.66
CA ARG A 163 -29.07 7.23 0.53
C ARG A 163 -28.74 5.73 0.64
N ARG A 164 -27.58 5.29 0.13
CA ARG A 164 -27.12 3.90 0.31
C ARG A 164 -26.88 3.59 1.79
N ILE A 165 -26.18 4.48 2.50
CA ILE A 165 -25.92 4.34 3.95
C ILE A 165 -27.25 4.38 4.72
N ALA A 166 -28.15 5.32 4.40
CA ALA A 166 -29.46 5.46 5.08
C ALA A 166 -30.39 4.25 4.88
N ARG A 167 -30.16 3.40 3.88
CA ARG A 167 -30.91 2.16 3.67
C ARG A 167 -30.42 0.99 4.52
N LEU A 168 -29.22 1.10 5.09
CA LEU A 168 -28.70 0.09 6.01
C LEU A 168 -29.52 0.09 7.32
N PRO A 169 -29.64 -1.03 8.02
CA PRO A 169 -30.18 -1.05 9.38
C PRO A 169 -29.41 -0.09 10.30
N ALA A 170 -30.08 0.51 11.28
CA ALA A 170 -29.48 1.50 12.16
C ALA A 170 -28.19 1.01 12.85
N ALA A 171 -28.17 -0.24 13.29
CA ALA A 171 -26.97 -0.88 13.84
C ALA A 171 -25.80 -0.88 12.86
N MET A 172 -26.06 -1.12 11.56
CA MET A 172 -25.03 -1.12 10.53
C MET A 172 -24.56 0.29 10.18
N GLN A 173 -25.46 1.28 10.19
CA GLN A 173 -25.07 2.71 10.05
C GLN A 173 -24.11 3.12 11.18
N GLN A 174 -24.37 2.65 12.42
CA GLN A 174 -23.47 2.88 13.54
C GLN A 174 -22.12 2.22 13.33
N GLN A 175 -22.06 1.00 12.76
CA GLN A 175 -20.78 0.33 12.45
C GLN A 175 -19.98 1.08 11.38
N VAL A 176 -20.64 1.60 10.34
CA VAL A 176 -19.98 2.48 9.36
C VAL A 176 -19.34 3.68 10.07
N LEU A 177 -20.09 4.35 10.94
CA LEU A 177 -19.56 5.50 11.70
C LEU A 177 -18.39 5.08 12.60
N ASN A 178 -18.53 3.99 13.34
CA ASN A 178 -17.50 3.47 14.25
C ASN A 178 -16.18 3.20 13.52
N LEU A 179 -16.22 2.52 12.36
CA LEU A 179 -15.03 2.22 11.57
C LEU A 179 -14.29 3.47 11.07
N PHE A 180 -14.99 4.58 10.86
CA PHE A 180 -14.34 5.84 10.46
C PHE A 180 -13.88 6.70 11.65
N THR A 181 -14.45 6.54 12.84
CA THR A 181 -14.22 7.46 13.95
C THR A 181 -13.47 6.84 15.12
N GLN A 182 -13.65 5.55 15.37
CA GLN A 182 -13.01 4.86 16.49
C GLN A 182 -11.56 4.47 16.18
N SER A 183 -10.84 4.12 17.24
CA SER A 183 -9.57 3.43 17.12
C SER A 183 -9.76 1.94 16.76
N ALA A 184 -8.75 1.32 16.16
CA ALA A 184 -8.76 -0.12 15.90
C ALA A 184 -8.89 -0.91 17.23
N GLY A 185 -8.19 -0.47 18.28
CA GLY A 185 -8.25 -1.10 19.59
C GLY A 185 -9.65 -1.03 20.21
N ASP A 186 -10.25 0.17 20.31
CA ASP A 186 -11.61 0.33 20.86
C ASP A 186 -12.66 -0.44 20.04
N TYR A 187 -12.49 -0.47 18.72
CA TYR A 187 -13.39 -1.24 17.85
C TYR A 187 -13.28 -2.74 18.12
N LEU A 188 -12.05 -3.28 18.21
CA LEU A 188 -11.83 -4.70 18.49
C LEU A 188 -12.22 -5.11 19.90
N ASP A 189 -12.07 -4.22 20.90
CA ASP A 189 -12.48 -4.46 22.29
C ASP A 189 -14.01 -4.62 22.44
N GLN A 190 -14.81 -4.06 21.55
CA GLN A 190 -16.26 -4.28 21.51
C GLN A 190 -16.63 -5.68 21.02
N TRP A 191 -15.77 -6.29 20.19
CA TRP A 191 -16.03 -7.59 19.59
C TRP A 191 -15.42 -8.74 20.37
N PHE A 192 -14.17 -8.59 20.84
CA PHE A 192 -13.34 -9.68 21.34
C PHE A 192 -12.80 -9.37 22.75
N GLU A 193 -12.60 -10.43 23.54
CA GLU A 193 -11.99 -10.33 24.87
C GLU A 193 -10.55 -10.85 24.87
N SER A 194 -10.22 -11.85 24.05
CA SER A 194 -8.90 -12.47 24.05
C SER A 194 -7.85 -11.67 23.26
N ALA A 195 -6.66 -11.56 23.85
CA ALA A 195 -5.56 -10.81 23.27
C ALA A 195 -5.10 -11.34 21.89
N PRO A 196 -5.00 -12.67 21.64
CA PRO A 196 -4.48 -13.18 20.37
C PRO A 196 -5.28 -12.77 19.14
N ILE A 197 -6.61 -12.85 19.19
CA ILE A 197 -7.44 -12.46 18.03
C ILE A 197 -7.43 -10.94 17.82
N LYS A 198 -7.42 -10.16 18.93
CA LYS A 198 -7.26 -8.71 18.85
C LYS A 198 -5.91 -8.32 18.27
N ALA A 199 -4.83 -9.05 18.60
CA ALA A 199 -3.53 -8.82 18.00
C ALA A 199 -3.52 -9.13 16.50
N ALA A 200 -4.11 -10.26 16.09
CA ALA A 200 -4.17 -10.64 14.69
C ALA A 200 -4.86 -9.58 13.82
N TYR A 201 -6.02 -9.12 14.24
CA TYR A 201 -6.78 -8.10 13.50
C TYR A 201 -6.25 -6.68 13.75
N GLY A 202 -5.75 -6.38 14.95
CA GLY A 202 -5.18 -5.08 15.28
C GLY A 202 -3.92 -4.77 14.47
N PHE A 203 -3.15 -5.77 14.08
CA PHE A 203 -2.04 -5.61 13.15
C PHE A 203 -2.51 -4.99 11.83
N ASP A 204 -3.66 -5.44 11.30
CA ASP A 204 -4.27 -4.85 10.10
C ASP A 204 -4.61 -3.36 10.27
N GLY A 205 -4.93 -2.92 11.50
CA GLY A 205 -5.23 -1.51 11.81
C GLY A 205 -4.02 -0.58 11.82
N ILE A 206 -2.81 -1.14 11.88
CA ILE A 206 -1.57 -0.35 11.96
C ILE A 206 -0.60 -0.56 10.80
N VAL A 207 -0.82 -1.56 9.93
CA VAL A 207 0.07 -1.84 8.79
C VAL A 207 0.23 -0.60 7.90
N GLY A 208 1.48 -0.12 7.82
CA GLY A 208 1.80 1.08 7.04
C GLY A 208 1.19 2.38 7.57
N ASN A 209 0.61 2.37 8.76
CA ASN A 209 0.04 3.53 9.44
C ASN A 209 0.88 3.86 10.68
N TYR A 210 1.60 4.98 10.65
CA TYR A 210 2.40 5.44 11.78
C TYR A 210 1.51 6.05 12.86
N ALA A 211 0.73 5.21 13.50
CA ALA A 211 -0.23 5.56 14.54
C ALA A 211 -0.36 4.47 15.60
N SER A 212 -0.77 4.85 16.79
CA SER A 212 -1.21 3.94 17.84
C SER A 212 -2.40 3.09 17.36
N PRO A 213 -2.53 1.82 17.75
CA PRO A 213 -3.76 1.05 17.53
C PRO A 213 -4.98 1.69 18.22
N TYR A 214 -4.75 2.58 19.21
CA TYR A 214 -5.79 3.35 19.90
C TYR A 214 -5.94 4.78 19.38
N ALA A 215 -5.30 5.13 18.26
CA ALA A 215 -5.52 6.42 17.61
C ALA A 215 -6.90 6.49 16.96
N ALA A 216 -7.64 7.57 17.17
CA ALA A 216 -8.95 7.78 16.54
C ALA A 216 -8.86 7.69 15.01
N GLY A 217 -9.79 6.98 14.38
CA GLY A 217 -9.83 6.74 12.94
C GLY A 217 -8.92 5.61 12.45
N SER A 218 -8.15 4.95 13.33
CA SER A 218 -7.33 3.80 12.91
C SER A 218 -8.15 2.56 12.57
N ALA A 219 -9.41 2.45 13.05
CA ALA A 219 -10.31 1.35 12.68
C ALA A 219 -10.62 1.30 11.17
N TYR A 220 -10.56 2.44 10.45
CA TYR A 220 -10.69 2.44 8.99
C TYR A 220 -9.61 1.59 8.30
N VAL A 221 -8.42 1.52 8.87
CA VAL A 221 -7.30 0.76 8.28
C VAL A 221 -7.57 -0.74 8.33
N LEU A 222 -8.38 -1.23 9.30
CA LEU A 222 -8.87 -2.63 9.33
C LEU A 222 -9.62 -3.00 8.05
N LEU A 223 -10.37 -2.06 7.46
CA LEU A 223 -11.08 -2.28 6.20
C LEU A 223 -10.15 -2.43 5.00
N HIS A 224 -8.97 -1.81 5.04
CA HIS A 224 -8.02 -1.87 3.93
C HIS A 224 -7.68 -3.32 3.57
N HIS A 225 -7.59 -4.21 4.55
CA HIS A 225 -7.26 -5.60 4.35
C HIS A 225 -8.45 -6.49 3.96
N VAL A 226 -9.68 -6.03 4.20
CA VAL A 226 -10.91 -6.74 3.82
C VAL A 226 -11.33 -6.45 2.37
N PHE A 227 -10.85 -5.36 1.78
CA PHE A 227 -11.17 -4.99 0.39
C PHE A 227 -10.62 -5.94 -0.66
N GLY A 228 -9.57 -6.68 -0.34
CA GLY A 228 -8.85 -7.50 -1.28
C GLY A 228 -9.65 -8.65 -1.86
N GLU A 229 -9.22 -9.07 -3.05
CA GLU A 229 -9.75 -10.25 -3.72
C GLU A 229 -8.63 -10.96 -4.48
N VAL A 230 -8.52 -12.26 -4.32
CA VAL A 230 -7.60 -13.10 -5.10
C VAL A 230 -8.41 -14.23 -5.73
N LYS A 231 -8.37 -14.33 -7.06
CA LYS A 231 -9.08 -15.36 -7.85
C LYS A 231 -10.59 -15.48 -7.50
N GLY A 232 -11.26 -14.34 -7.32
CA GLY A 232 -12.71 -14.31 -6.99
C GLY A 232 -13.03 -14.53 -5.51
N LYS A 233 -12.01 -14.73 -4.65
CA LYS A 233 -12.21 -14.96 -3.22
C LYS A 233 -11.90 -13.67 -2.45
N LYS A 234 -12.95 -13.07 -1.89
CA LYS A 234 -12.86 -11.84 -1.08
C LYS A 234 -12.05 -12.07 0.20
N GLY A 235 -11.26 -11.09 0.60
CA GLY A 235 -10.39 -11.12 1.78
C GLY A 235 -9.20 -12.09 1.67
N ALA A 236 -8.99 -12.74 0.52
CA ALA A 236 -7.86 -13.64 0.33
C ALA A 236 -6.56 -12.87 0.08
N TRP A 237 -5.47 -13.47 0.53
CA TRP A 237 -4.10 -12.99 0.32
C TRP A 237 -3.34 -13.95 -0.58
N GLY A 238 -2.53 -13.41 -1.47
CA GLY A 238 -1.80 -14.19 -2.45
C GLY A 238 -0.35 -13.73 -2.63
N HIS A 239 0.36 -14.53 -3.41
CA HIS A 239 1.71 -14.26 -3.88
C HIS A 239 1.72 -14.29 -5.42
N ALA A 240 2.28 -13.28 -6.05
CA ALA A 240 2.54 -13.29 -7.48
C ALA A 240 3.82 -14.07 -7.76
N ILE A 241 3.77 -15.09 -8.61
CA ILE A 241 4.96 -15.86 -9.01
C ILE A 241 5.96 -14.93 -9.70
N GLY A 242 7.19 -14.90 -9.19
CA GLY A 242 8.22 -13.92 -9.54
C GLY A 242 8.19 -12.66 -8.68
N GLY A 243 7.36 -12.61 -7.62
CA GLY A 243 7.18 -11.49 -6.69
C GLY A 243 6.31 -10.37 -7.26
N MET A 244 6.21 -9.25 -6.53
CA MET A 244 5.36 -8.11 -6.92
C MET A 244 5.76 -7.47 -8.25
N GLY A 245 7.03 -7.58 -8.64
CA GLY A 245 7.53 -7.12 -9.93
C GLY A 245 6.86 -7.83 -11.12
N ALA A 246 6.40 -9.08 -10.95
CA ALA A 246 5.70 -9.80 -12.01
C ALA A 246 4.40 -9.09 -12.42
N ILE A 247 3.70 -8.42 -11.49
CA ILE A 247 2.50 -7.64 -11.75
C ILE A 247 2.83 -6.47 -12.69
N THR A 248 3.83 -5.68 -12.34
CA THR A 248 4.19 -4.46 -13.10
C THR A 248 4.87 -4.79 -14.42
N GLN A 249 5.60 -5.91 -14.50
CA GLN A 249 6.12 -6.43 -15.76
C GLN A 249 4.98 -6.89 -16.70
N ALA A 250 3.94 -7.55 -16.18
CA ALA A 250 2.76 -7.89 -16.96
C ALA A 250 2.03 -6.63 -17.45
N MET A 251 1.87 -5.63 -16.58
CA MET A 251 1.30 -4.32 -16.96
C MET A 251 2.13 -3.61 -18.03
N ALA A 252 3.46 -3.62 -17.94
CA ALA A 252 4.33 -3.02 -18.94
C ALA A 252 4.22 -3.71 -20.31
N ARG A 253 4.12 -5.05 -20.34
CA ARG A 253 3.86 -5.79 -21.58
C ARG A 253 2.52 -5.42 -22.20
N ALA A 254 1.45 -5.34 -21.39
CA ALA A 254 0.14 -4.88 -21.85
C ALA A 254 0.18 -3.45 -22.40
N CYS A 255 0.93 -2.54 -21.74
CA CYS A 255 1.15 -1.17 -22.21
C CYS A 255 1.86 -1.14 -23.56
N SER A 256 2.94 -1.92 -23.72
CA SER A 256 3.70 -1.99 -24.99
C SER A 256 2.85 -2.51 -26.14
N GLU A 257 2.02 -3.53 -25.89
CA GLU A 257 1.07 -4.04 -26.88
C GLU A 257 -0.01 -3.01 -27.25
N ALA A 258 -0.41 -2.15 -26.30
CA ALA A 258 -1.34 -1.05 -26.54
C ALA A 258 -0.68 0.18 -27.22
N GLY A 259 0.61 0.13 -27.55
CA GLY A 259 1.34 1.20 -28.23
C GLY A 259 1.94 2.26 -27.30
N VAL A 260 2.03 2.00 -25.99
CA VAL A 260 2.69 2.91 -25.03
C VAL A 260 4.21 2.82 -25.19
N THR A 261 4.87 3.96 -25.31
CA THR A 261 6.33 4.05 -25.24
C THR A 261 6.77 4.15 -23.78
N ILE A 262 7.60 3.22 -23.30
CA ILE A 262 8.15 3.26 -21.93
C ILE A 262 9.65 3.55 -22.03
N ARG A 263 10.09 4.65 -21.41
CA ARG A 263 11.51 5.05 -21.34
C ARG A 263 11.98 4.92 -19.89
N THR A 264 12.73 3.89 -19.60
CA THR A 264 13.46 3.68 -18.34
C THR A 264 14.76 4.50 -18.32
N GLY A 265 15.42 4.64 -17.16
CA GLY A 265 16.62 5.48 -17.00
C GLY A 265 16.36 6.97 -17.30
N THR A 266 15.09 7.40 -17.38
CA THR A 266 14.70 8.74 -17.80
C THR A 266 13.91 9.43 -16.69
N GLY A 267 14.62 9.98 -15.71
CA GLY A 267 14.01 10.73 -14.61
C GLY A 267 13.50 12.10 -15.06
N VAL A 268 12.32 12.49 -14.58
CA VAL A 268 11.80 13.85 -14.77
C VAL A 268 12.28 14.73 -13.64
N LYS A 269 12.88 15.87 -13.99
CA LYS A 269 13.39 16.89 -13.05
C LYS A 269 12.29 17.90 -12.68
N ARG A 270 11.54 18.38 -13.66
CA ARG A 270 10.44 19.34 -13.46
C ARG A 270 9.38 19.25 -14.55
N VAL A 271 8.18 19.67 -14.21
CA VAL A 271 7.06 19.90 -15.15
C VAL A 271 7.18 21.33 -15.68
N LEU A 272 7.10 21.50 -16.99
CA LEU A 272 7.16 22.77 -17.66
C LEU A 272 5.74 23.33 -17.86
N THR A 273 5.56 24.60 -17.49
CA THR A 273 4.28 25.29 -17.55
C THR A 273 4.41 26.68 -18.14
N ASP A 274 3.31 27.17 -18.71
CA ASP A 274 3.15 28.57 -19.10
C ASP A 274 1.81 29.12 -18.55
N LYS A 275 1.42 30.32 -18.97
CA LYS A 275 0.15 30.96 -18.57
C LYS A 275 -1.11 30.17 -19.00
N PHE A 276 -1.00 29.20 -19.89
CA PHE A 276 -2.11 28.42 -20.41
C PHE A 276 -2.19 27.02 -19.79
N GLY A 277 -1.13 26.56 -19.10
CA GLY A 277 -1.06 25.26 -18.46
C GLY A 277 0.26 24.54 -18.67
N VAL A 278 0.23 23.20 -18.70
CA VAL A 278 1.42 22.37 -18.91
C VAL A 278 1.88 22.44 -20.37
N THR A 279 3.20 22.46 -20.59
CA THR A 279 3.80 22.46 -21.95
C THR A 279 4.70 21.23 -22.18
N GLY A 280 5.02 20.48 -21.14
CA GLY A 280 5.86 19.27 -21.20
C GLY A 280 6.63 19.05 -19.91
N VAL A 281 7.75 18.38 -20.02
CA VAL A 281 8.66 18.08 -18.91
C VAL A 281 10.11 18.31 -19.30
N GLU A 282 10.96 18.60 -18.30
CA GLU A 282 12.43 18.54 -18.39
C GLU A 282 12.91 17.30 -17.66
N THR A 283 13.72 16.49 -18.32
CA THR A 283 14.34 15.31 -17.72
C THR A 283 15.55 15.68 -16.87
N SER A 284 16.04 14.73 -16.07
CA SER A 284 17.27 14.91 -15.28
C SER A 284 18.52 15.09 -16.14
N SER A 285 18.50 14.65 -17.41
CA SER A 285 19.57 14.88 -18.38
C SER A 285 19.49 16.23 -19.09
N GLY A 286 18.43 17.03 -18.84
CA GLY A 286 18.19 18.31 -19.48
C GLY A 286 17.39 18.22 -20.79
N GLU A 287 16.96 17.05 -21.24
CA GLU A 287 16.08 16.88 -22.39
C GLU A 287 14.72 17.52 -22.11
N VAL A 288 14.21 18.33 -23.03
CA VAL A 288 12.86 18.89 -22.96
C VAL A 288 11.93 18.07 -23.86
N ILE A 289 10.90 17.48 -23.26
CA ILE A 289 9.89 16.71 -23.99
C ILE A 289 8.57 17.47 -23.90
N LYS A 290 8.07 17.93 -25.05
CA LYS A 290 6.78 18.64 -25.16
C LYS A 290 5.62 17.66 -25.04
N ALA A 291 4.52 18.11 -24.40
CA ALA A 291 3.29 17.34 -24.31
C ALA A 291 2.08 18.26 -24.14
N GLY A 292 0.94 17.82 -24.66
CA GLY A 292 -0.34 18.49 -24.47
C GLY A 292 -0.97 18.21 -23.10
N ALA A 293 -0.58 17.11 -22.46
CA ALA A 293 -0.97 16.77 -21.09
C ALA A 293 0.15 15.99 -20.38
N VAL A 294 0.21 16.15 -19.07
CA VAL A 294 1.13 15.40 -18.19
C VAL A 294 0.33 14.79 -17.05
N VAL A 295 0.56 13.53 -16.76
CA VAL A 295 -0.01 12.86 -15.58
C VAL A 295 1.09 12.28 -14.71
N SER A 296 1.03 12.54 -13.41
CA SER A 296 2.05 12.14 -12.44
C SER A 296 1.57 10.98 -11.57
N ASN A 297 2.39 9.93 -11.52
CA ASN A 297 2.25 8.81 -10.58
C ASN A 297 3.03 9.03 -9.28
N LEU A 298 3.63 10.18 -9.09
CA LEU A 298 4.49 10.48 -7.94
C LEU A 298 3.67 10.86 -6.70
N ASN A 299 4.34 10.83 -5.54
CA ASN A 299 3.78 11.40 -4.32
C ASN A 299 3.40 12.88 -4.52
N PRO A 300 2.20 13.33 -4.09
CA PRO A 300 1.75 14.72 -4.26
C PRO A 300 2.74 15.74 -3.69
N LYS A 301 3.28 15.48 -2.50
CA LYS A 301 4.27 16.37 -1.89
C LYS A 301 5.51 16.50 -2.77
N LEU A 302 6.05 15.38 -3.28
CA LEU A 302 7.19 15.39 -4.18
C LEU A 302 6.91 16.20 -5.46
N LEU A 303 5.78 15.93 -6.12
CA LEU A 303 5.39 16.63 -7.35
C LEU A 303 5.28 18.15 -7.13
N PHE A 304 4.46 18.56 -6.16
CA PHE A 304 4.06 19.97 -6.04
C PHE A 304 5.05 20.84 -5.27
N THR A 305 5.92 20.25 -4.43
CA THR A 305 6.91 21.05 -3.69
C THR A 305 8.30 21.05 -4.33
N ARG A 306 8.59 20.08 -5.24
CA ARG A 306 9.95 19.94 -5.80
C ARG A 306 10.00 20.01 -7.34
N MET A 307 8.88 19.78 -8.05
CA MET A 307 8.88 19.66 -9.51
C MET A 307 8.04 20.70 -10.23
N ILE A 308 7.28 21.51 -9.52
CA ILE A 308 6.52 22.66 -10.05
C ILE A 308 7.24 23.93 -9.64
N GLU A 309 7.38 24.86 -10.58
CA GLU A 309 8.00 26.15 -10.32
C GLU A 309 7.24 26.95 -9.24
N GLN A 310 8.01 27.63 -8.39
CA GLN A 310 7.42 28.43 -7.31
C GLN A 310 6.54 29.55 -7.89
N GLY A 311 5.39 29.79 -7.29
CA GLY A 311 4.41 30.81 -7.71
C GLY A 311 3.39 30.33 -8.75
N VAL A 312 3.56 29.17 -9.37
CA VAL A 312 2.60 28.59 -10.32
C VAL A 312 1.33 28.10 -9.62
N LEU A 313 1.46 27.57 -8.42
CA LEU A 313 0.34 27.00 -7.66
C LEU A 313 -0.32 28.05 -6.77
N PRO A 314 -1.67 28.00 -6.62
CA PRO A 314 -2.36 28.83 -5.64
C PRO A 314 -1.84 28.58 -4.23
N GLN A 315 -1.66 29.65 -3.44
CA GLN A 315 -1.07 29.58 -2.10
C GLN A 315 -1.77 28.57 -1.16
N PRO A 316 -3.11 28.47 -1.11
CA PRO A 316 -3.78 27.46 -0.28
C PRO A 316 -3.43 26.02 -0.68
N PHE A 317 -3.24 25.76 -1.97
CA PHE A 317 -2.84 24.45 -2.49
C PHE A 317 -1.39 24.12 -2.10
N SER A 318 -0.47 25.07 -2.28
CA SER A 318 0.94 24.91 -1.90
C SER A 318 1.07 24.59 -0.41
N ARG A 319 0.41 25.37 0.47
CA ARG A 319 0.40 25.12 1.92
C ARG A 319 -0.14 23.72 2.28
N ARG A 320 -1.20 23.27 1.59
CA ARG A 320 -1.72 21.92 1.79
C ARG A 320 -0.71 20.86 1.41
N MET A 321 0.02 21.03 0.30
CA MET A 321 1.04 20.06 -0.14
C MET A 321 2.26 20.06 0.79
N GLU A 322 2.68 21.21 1.29
CA GLU A 322 3.73 21.33 2.32
C GLU A 322 3.34 20.60 3.61
N SER A 323 2.09 20.74 4.05
CA SER A 323 1.53 20.10 5.25
C SER A 323 1.05 18.66 5.01
N TRP A 324 1.15 18.13 3.78
CA TRP A 324 0.77 16.76 3.45
C TRP A 324 1.53 15.76 4.31
N LYS A 325 0.80 15.01 5.12
CA LYS A 325 1.39 14.05 6.06
C LYS A 325 1.84 12.81 5.31
N CYS A 326 3.11 12.48 5.45
CA CYS A 326 3.73 11.28 4.93
C CYS A 326 4.49 10.56 6.04
N GLY A 327 4.59 9.24 5.90
CA GLY A 327 5.34 8.39 6.80
C GLY A 327 4.50 7.22 7.29
N SER A 328 4.91 6.00 6.89
CA SER A 328 4.24 4.75 7.27
C SER A 328 4.80 4.13 8.55
N GLY A 329 5.90 4.66 9.07
CA GLY A 329 6.60 4.07 10.22
C GLY A 329 7.16 2.68 9.92
N THR A 330 7.55 2.43 8.67
CA THR A 330 7.90 1.11 8.15
C THR A 330 9.39 1.00 7.88
N PHE A 331 9.98 -0.12 8.33
CA PHE A 331 11.34 -0.56 8.02
C PHE A 331 11.26 -1.89 7.28
N ARG A 332 11.76 -1.95 6.06
CA ARG A 332 11.68 -3.13 5.20
C ARG A 332 13.00 -3.84 5.11
N MET A 333 12.96 -5.17 5.17
CA MET A 333 14.13 -5.99 4.92
C MET A 333 13.80 -7.16 4.00
N ASN A 334 14.75 -7.52 3.13
CA ASN A 334 14.80 -8.82 2.48
C ASN A 334 15.96 -9.60 3.06
N VAL A 335 15.73 -10.85 3.39
CA VAL A 335 16.72 -11.71 4.06
C VAL A 335 16.84 -13.03 3.31
N ALA A 336 18.08 -13.38 2.93
CA ALA A 336 18.41 -14.69 2.39
C ALA A 336 18.68 -15.65 3.55
N LEU A 337 18.03 -16.81 3.53
CA LEU A 337 18.07 -17.80 4.61
C LEU A 337 18.60 -19.14 4.10
N SER A 338 19.45 -19.79 4.90
CA SER A 338 19.91 -21.16 4.64
C SER A 338 18.90 -22.25 5.01
N GLU A 339 17.90 -21.91 5.85
CA GLU A 339 16.86 -22.84 6.32
C GLU A 339 15.61 -22.07 6.74
N LEU A 340 14.47 -22.76 6.87
CA LEU A 340 13.24 -22.18 7.42
C LEU A 340 13.34 -21.95 8.93
N PRO A 341 12.69 -20.88 9.46
CA PRO A 341 12.65 -20.63 10.90
C PRO A 341 11.84 -21.70 11.64
N GLY A 342 12.42 -22.26 12.72
CA GLY A 342 11.72 -23.16 13.63
C GLY A 342 11.23 -22.37 14.84
N PHE A 343 9.94 -22.12 14.95
CA PHE A 343 9.35 -21.38 16.08
C PHE A 343 9.29 -22.25 17.33
N THR A 344 9.61 -21.69 18.50
CA THR A 344 9.59 -22.44 19.77
C THR A 344 8.21 -23.04 20.04
N CYS A 345 7.13 -22.28 19.80
CA CYS A 345 5.75 -22.73 20.00
C CYS A 345 5.26 -23.76 18.96
N LEU A 346 5.94 -23.88 17.82
CA LEU A 346 5.61 -24.83 16.74
C LEU A 346 6.92 -25.27 16.05
N PRO A 347 7.71 -26.15 16.69
CA PRO A 347 9.03 -26.52 16.21
C PRO A 347 9.00 -27.25 14.87
N GLY A 348 10.04 -27.01 14.06
CA GLY A 348 10.28 -27.67 12.78
C GLY A 348 10.84 -26.70 11.74
N LYS A 349 11.75 -27.22 10.90
CA LYS A 349 12.38 -26.47 9.80
C LYS A 349 11.97 -27.00 8.43
N THR A 350 11.05 -27.96 8.38
CA THR A 350 10.43 -28.46 7.16
C THR A 350 9.24 -27.57 6.82
N ARG A 351 9.03 -27.29 5.51
CA ARG A 351 7.90 -26.48 5.05
C ARG A 351 6.59 -27.00 5.64
N ALA A 352 5.85 -26.11 6.29
CA ALA A 352 4.53 -26.34 6.83
C ALA A 352 3.64 -25.11 6.58
N GLU A 353 2.34 -25.22 6.83
CA GLU A 353 1.36 -24.16 6.50
C GLU A 353 1.71 -22.79 7.11
N HIS A 354 2.24 -22.76 8.33
CA HIS A 354 2.63 -21.51 9.00
C HIS A 354 3.80 -20.81 8.32
N HIS A 355 4.66 -21.52 7.58
CA HIS A 355 5.71 -20.88 6.77
C HIS A 355 5.18 -20.21 5.51
N THR A 356 3.96 -20.53 5.07
CA THR A 356 3.32 -19.90 3.90
C THR A 356 2.47 -18.67 4.27
N ALA A 357 2.30 -18.42 5.56
CA ALA A 357 1.48 -17.36 6.15
C ALA A 357 2.22 -16.01 6.24
N GLY A 358 1.46 -14.96 6.57
CA GLY A 358 2.01 -13.77 7.23
C GLY A 358 2.31 -14.13 8.69
N ILE A 359 3.59 -14.21 9.05
CA ILE A 359 4.02 -14.54 10.41
C ILE A 359 4.16 -13.23 11.17
N ILE A 360 3.32 -13.01 12.19
CA ILE A 360 3.22 -11.71 12.88
C ILE A 360 3.75 -11.83 14.29
N ILE A 361 4.88 -11.20 14.59
CA ILE A 361 5.41 -11.03 15.93
C ILE A 361 4.89 -9.71 16.51
N ALA A 362 3.74 -9.80 17.15
CA ALA A 362 3.06 -8.73 17.88
C ALA A 362 1.95 -9.37 18.73
N PRO A 363 2.25 -9.89 19.92
CA PRO A 363 1.34 -10.79 20.66
C PRO A 363 0.10 -10.10 21.25
N SER A 364 0.05 -8.78 21.29
CA SER A 364 -1.09 -8.02 21.84
C SER A 364 -1.18 -6.60 21.28
N LEU A 365 -2.34 -5.96 21.43
CA LEU A 365 -2.51 -4.52 21.13
C LEU A 365 -1.61 -3.64 22.02
N ALA A 366 -1.39 -4.02 23.28
CA ALA A 366 -0.48 -3.30 24.18
C ALA A 366 0.96 -3.32 23.64
N TYR A 367 1.42 -4.47 23.14
CA TYR A 367 2.73 -4.57 22.48
C TYR A 367 2.85 -3.60 21.29
N MET A 368 1.77 -3.46 20.50
CA MET A 368 1.74 -2.55 19.35
C MET A 368 1.73 -1.08 19.78
N GLU A 369 1.03 -0.78 20.87
CA GLU A 369 1.02 0.55 21.48
C GLU A 369 2.40 0.95 21.98
N ASP A 370 3.06 0.08 22.74
CA ASP A 370 4.42 0.30 23.25
C ASP A 370 5.40 0.50 22.10
N ALA A 371 5.27 -0.30 21.03
CA ALA A 371 6.10 -0.16 19.83
C ALA A 371 5.97 1.23 19.18
N TRP A 372 4.74 1.75 19.09
CA TRP A 372 4.50 3.09 18.57
C TRP A 372 5.04 4.19 19.49
N MET A 373 4.80 4.06 20.81
CA MET A 373 5.28 5.03 21.81
C MET A 373 6.80 5.15 21.82
N ASP A 374 7.50 4.00 21.78
CA ASP A 374 8.96 3.96 21.69
C ASP A 374 9.45 4.63 20.39
N ALA A 375 8.89 4.24 19.25
CA ALA A 375 9.30 4.79 17.95
C ALA A 375 9.09 6.31 17.88
N ARG A 376 8.01 6.81 18.45
CA ARG A 376 7.73 8.25 18.52
C ARG A 376 8.72 9.00 19.41
N ARG A 377 9.15 8.39 20.51
CA ARG A 377 10.07 9.02 21.47
C ARG A 377 11.53 8.88 21.07
N ASP A 378 11.94 7.65 20.70
CA ASP A 378 13.36 7.27 20.56
C ASP A 378 13.77 7.08 19.08
N GLY A 379 12.80 7.04 18.15
CA GLY A 379 13.03 6.85 16.71
C GLY A 379 12.70 5.43 16.21
N TRP A 380 12.74 4.42 17.06
CA TRP A 380 12.31 3.05 16.76
C TRP A 380 11.90 2.31 18.02
N SER A 381 11.06 1.27 17.85
CA SER A 381 10.62 0.44 18.97
C SER A 381 11.76 -0.42 19.51
N LYS A 382 11.83 -0.57 20.83
CA LYS A 382 12.72 -1.51 21.52
C LYS A 382 12.25 -2.96 21.38
N GLN A 383 10.96 -3.15 21.19
CA GLN A 383 10.31 -4.41 20.87
C GLN A 383 9.49 -4.23 19.60
N PRO A 384 10.13 -4.29 18.43
CA PRO A 384 9.43 -3.98 17.18
C PRO A 384 8.42 -5.05 16.79
N ILE A 385 7.37 -4.61 16.14
CA ILE A 385 6.45 -5.46 15.40
C ILE A 385 7.18 -5.96 14.16
N VAL A 386 7.18 -7.27 13.92
CA VAL A 386 7.80 -7.86 12.73
C VAL A 386 6.81 -8.80 12.05
N GLU A 387 6.36 -8.45 10.85
CA GLU A 387 5.69 -9.39 9.96
C GLU A 387 6.72 -10.03 9.03
N ILE A 388 6.68 -11.36 8.91
CA ILE A 388 7.58 -12.13 8.07
C ILE A 388 6.76 -12.86 7.03
N LEU A 389 7.10 -12.69 5.75
CA LEU A 389 6.67 -13.58 4.67
C LEU A 389 7.87 -14.36 4.16
N ILE A 390 7.66 -15.65 3.87
CA ILE A 390 8.68 -16.50 3.26
C ILE A 390 8.20 -16.94 1.87
N PRO A 391 8.19 -16.02 0.88
CA PRO A 391 7.55 -16.27 -0.40
C PRO A 391 8.19 -17.43 -1.19
N SER A 392 9.44 -17.78 -0.93
CA SER A 392 10.08 -18.96 -1.51
C SER A 392 9.44 -20.30 -1.08
N THR A 393 8.55 -20.30 -0.09
CA THR A 393 7.72 -21.47 0.23
C THR A 393 6.57 -21.70 -0.74
N LEU A 394 6.24 -20.68 -1.55
CA LEU A 394 5.19 -20.66 -2.57
C LEU A 394 5.75 -20.52 -4.01
N ASP A 395 7.00 -20.07 -4.13
CA ASP A 395 7.62 -19.66 -5.39
C ASP A 395 9.11 -20.03 -5.41
N GLU A 396 9.43 -21.11 -6.09
CA GLU A 396 10.81 -21.65 -6.19
C GLU A 396 11.74 -20.75 -7.03
N THR A 397 11.23 -19.74 -7.73
CA THR A 397 12.04 -18.83 -8.56
C THR A 397 12.80 -17.77 -7.76
N LEU A 398 12.55 -17.68 -6.46
CA LEU A 398 13.05 -16.59 -5.62
C LEU A 398 14.34 -16.93 -4.86
N ALA A 399 14.67 -18.22 -4.69
CA ALA A 399 15.85 -18.66 -3.96
C ALA A 399 16.44 -19.93 -4.56
N PRO A 400 17.73 -20.21 -4.35
CA PRO A 400 18.33 -21.50 -4.71
C PRO A 400 17.66 -22.66 -3.96
N LYS A 401 17.69 -23.86 -4.56
CA LYS A 401 17.12 -25.07 -3.96
C LYS A 401 17.71 -25.33 -2.57
N GLY A 402 16.83 -25.47 -1.58
CA GLY A 402 17.20 -25.72 -0.17
C GLY A 402 17.49 -24.45 0.62
N ALA A 403 17.46 -23.29 -0.02
CA ALA A 403 17.54 -21.98 0.64
C ALA A 403 16.22 -21.23 0.50
N HIS A 404 16.06 -20.14 1.25
CA HIS A 404 14.80 -19.39 1.31
C HIS A 404 15.03 -17.88 1.29
N VAL A 405 13.99 -17.13 0.95
CA VAL A 405 13.95 -15.68 1.16
C VAL A 405 12.84 -15.34 2.14
N ALA A 406 13.14 -14.45 3.07
CA ALA A 406 12.16 -13.82 3.94
C ALA A 406 12.03 -12.34 3.61
N SER A 407 10.80 -11.84 3.60
CA SER A 407 10.46 -10.43 3.52
C SER A 407 10.00 -9.99 4.90
N LEU A 408 10.73 -9.07 5.54
CA LEU A 408 10.38 -8.53 6.85
C LEU A 408 9.75 -7.14 6.67
N PHE A 409 8.55 -7.00 7.17
CA PHE A 409 7.84 -5.73 7.30
C PHE A 409 7.83 -5.36 8.78
N CYS A 410 8.64 -4.36 9.15
CA CYS A 410 8.86 -4.04 10.55
C CYS A 410 8.26 -2.68 10.91
N GLN A 411 7.66 -2.58 12.08
CA GLN A 411 7.03 -1.38 12.66
C GLN A 411 7.24 -1.35 14.18
N HIS A 412 7.23 -0.20 14.85
CA HIS A 412 7.18 1.13 14.27
C HIS A 412 8.58 1.73 14.26
N VAL A 413 8.85 2.54 13.26
CA VAL A 413 10.05 3.39 13.19
C VAL A 413 9.64 4.80 12.80
N ALA A 414 10.34 5.82 13.30
CA ALA A 414 10.06 7.20 12.92
C ALA A 414 10.47 7.47 11.47
N PRO A 415 9.63 8.09 10.64
CA PRO A 415 10.00 8.50 9.29
C PRO A 415 11.25 9.40 9.24
N THR A 416 11.34 10.30 10.22
CA THR A 416 12.53 11.13 10.49
C THR A 416 12.93 10.86 11.93
N LEU A 417 14.20 10.51 12.14
CA LEU A 417 14.71 10.23 13.48
C LEU A 417 14.77 11.51 14.33
N PRO A 418 14.51 11.42 15.64
CA PRO A 418 14.65 12.55 16.56
C PRO A 418 16.13 12.96 16.74
N ASP A 419 16.35 14.10 17.38
CA ASP A 419 17.66 14.60 17.82
C ASP A 419 18.71 14.74 16.70
N GLY A 420 18.26 14.96 15.45
CA GLY A 420 19.14 15.11 14.30
C GLY A 420 19.83 13.83 13.85
N LYS A 421 19.45 12.68 14.36
CA LYS A 421 19.98 11.38 13.94
C LYS A 421 19.62 11.07 12.48
N SER A 422 20.48 10.32 11.80
CA SER A 422 20.28 9.87 10.42
C SER A 422 19.99 8.37 10.36
N TRP A 423 19.11 7.97 9.45
CA TRP A 423 18.91 6.55 9.12
C TRP A 423 20.18 5.92 8.51
N ASP A 424 21.03 6.68 7.87
CA ASP A 424 22.32 6.19 7.35
C ASP A 424 23.23 5.64 8.48
N ASP A 425 23.16 6.24 9.67
CA ASP A 425 23.98 5.84 10.81
C ASP A 425 23.37 4.72 11.67
N HIS A 426 22.04 4.56 11.64
CA HIS A 426 21.33 3.67 12.57
C HIS A 426 20.64 2.46 11.90
N ARG A 427 20.55 2.42 10.57
CA ARG A 427 19.79 1.36 9.87
C ARG A 427 20.32 -0.05 10.14
N GLU A 428 21.64 -0.23 10.31
CA GLU A 428 22.23 -1.54 10.60
C GLU A 428 21.90 -2.01 12.03
N GLU A 429 21.98 -1.11 13.01
CA GLU A 429 21.59 -1.38 14.40
C GLU A 429 20.12 -1.80 14.49
N VAL A 430 19.25 -1.06 13.79
CA VAL A 430 17.81 -1.37 13.77
C VAL A 430 17.54 -2.69 13.05
N ALA A 431 18.24 -2.98 11.96
CA ALA A 431 18.14 -4.26 11.26
C ALA A 431 18.55 -5.44 12.15
N ASP A 432 19.63 -5.28 12.94
CA ASP A 432 20.06 -6.28 13.91
C ASP A 432 19.01 -6.53 15.01
N LEU A 433 18.36 -5.46 15.48
CA LEU A 433 17.26 -5.55 16.43
C LEU A 433 16.05 -6.31 15.85
N MET A 434 15.69 -6.07 14.58
CA MET A 434 14.60 -6.79 13.90
C MET A 434 14.91 -8.30 13.80
N ILE A 435 16.13 -8.65 13.38
CA ILE A 435 16.58 -10.04 13.32
C ILE A 435 16.60 -10.69 14.72
N ALA A 436 17.10 -9.97 15.72
CA ALA A 436 17.12 -10.45 17.10
C ALA A 436 15.71 -10.66 17.67
N THR A 437 14.75 -9.83 17.24
CA THR A 437 13.35 -10.00 17.62
C THR A 437 12.78 -11.30 17.06
N VAL A 438 13.06 -11.64 15.80
CA VAL A 438 12.64 -12.92 15.21
C VAL A 438 13.35 -14.09 15.91
N ASP A 439 14.64 -13.96 16.20
CA ASP A 439 15.46 -15.02 16.83
C ASP A 439 14.95 -15.41 18.24
N ARG A 440 14.29 -14.50 18.96
CA ARG A 440 13.64 -14.79 20.25
C ARG A 440 12.47 -15.77 20.13
N PHE A 441 11.71 -15.72 19.05
CA PHE A 441 10.57 -16.61 18.78
C PHE A 441 10.95 -17.85 17.96
N ALA A 442 12.01 -17.73 17.14
CA ALA A 442 12.54 -18.78 16.28
C ALA A 442 14.07 -18.90 16.50
N PRO A 443 14.53 -19.57 17.56
CA PRO A 443 15.94 -19.67 17.89
C PRO A 443 16.76 -20.26 16.76
N GLY A 444 17.84 -19.56 16.39
CA GLY A 444 18.71 -19.91 15.26
C GLY A 444 18.37 -19.14 13.97
N PHE A 445 17.31 -18.33 13.93
CA PHE A 445 16.99 -17.48 12.79
C PHE A 445 18.17 -16.58 12.41
N LYS A 446 18.78 -15.90 13.39
CA LYS A 446 19.97 -15.05 13.16
C LYS A 446 21.12 -15.81 12.50
N LYS A 447 21.33 -17.08 12.86
CA LYS A 447 22.38 -17.93 12.29
C LYS A 447 22.07 -18.41 10.87
N SER A 448 20.79 -18.49 10.50
CA SER A 448 20.36 -18.89 9.17
C SER A 448 20.46 -17.76 8.13
N VAL A 449 20.69 -16.52 8.57
CA VAL A 449 20.83 -15.36 7.68
C VAL A 449 22.13 -15.44 6.88
N ILE A 450 22.01 -15.54 5.56
CA ILE A 450 23.12 -15.54 4.60
C ILE A 450 23.47 -14.10 4.20
N ALA A 451 22.45 -13.31 3.88
CA ALA A 451 22.57 -11.93 3.45
C ALA A 451 21.27 -11.16 3.75
N ARG A 452 21.35 -9.84 3.78
CA ARG A 452 20.20 -8.96 3.96
C ARG A 452 20.26 -7.71 3.07
N GLN A 453 19.11 -7.24 2.65
CA GLN A 453 18.89 -5.92 2.06
C GLN A 453 18.03 -5.12 3.02
N ILE A 454 18.47 -3.90 3.33
CA ILE A 454 17.79 -3.01 4.27
C ILE A 454 17.20 -1.84 3.48
N ASN A 455 15.95 -1.51 3.79
CA ASN A 455 15.26 -0.34 3.26
C ASN A 455 14.63 0.41 4.43
N SER A 456 15.39 1.34 5.02
CA SER A 456 14.91 2.32 6.00
C SER A 456 13.91 3.30 5.34
N PRO A 457 13.16 4.11 6.10
CA PRO A 457 12.33 5.18 5.52
C PRO A 457 13.10 6.08 4.54
N LEU A 458 14.35 6.39 4.83
CA LEU A 458 15.22 7.20 3.98
C LEU A 458 15.64 6.48 2.69
N ASP A 459 15.92 5.17 2.76
CA ASP A 459 16.22 4.36 1.58
C ASP A 459 15.00 4.25 0.66
N LEU A 460 13.80 4.06 1.23
CA LEU A 460 12.54 4.05 0.48
C LEU A 460 12.28 5.40 -0.22
N GLU A 461 12.56 6.53 0.44
CA GLU A 461 12.44 7.85 -0.19
C GLU A 461 13.44 8.01 -1.34
N ARG A 462 14.71 7.71 -1.12
CA ARG A 462 15.78 7.87 -2.12
C ARG A 462 15.56 7.00 -3.34
N THR A 463 15.19 5.74 -3.13
CA THR A 463 15.07 4.75 -4.20
C THR A 463 13.78 4.95 -5.00
N PHE A 464 12.66 5.11 -4.31
CA PHE A 464 11.32 5.07 -4.93
C PHE A 464 10.60 6.42 -4.94
N GLY A 465 11.13 7.45 -4.28
CA GLY A 465 10.45 8.74 -4.11
C GLY A 465 9.27 8.65 -3.12
N LEU A 466 9.30 7.68 -2.21
CA LEU A 466 8.31 7.52 -1.14
C LEU A 466 8.66 8.50 -0.01
N VAL A 467 8.15 9.71 -0.08
CA VAL A 467 8.46 10.79 0.88
C VAL A 467 8.22 10.32 2.32
N GLY A 468 9.26 10.42 3.16
CA GLY A 468 9.23 9.92 4.54
C GLY A 468 9.09 8.39 4.65
N GLY A 469 9.44 7.64 3.60
CA GLY A 469 9.25 6.19 3.53
C GLY A 469 7.78 5.76 3.44
N ASP A 470 6.88 6.67 3.04
CA ASP A 470 5.44 6.43 3.04
C ASP A 470 4.99 5.53 1.90
N ILE A 471 4.59 4.29 2.25
CA ILE A 471 4.16 3.28 1.28
C ILE A 471 2.77 3.55 0.67
N PHE A 472 2.00 4.50 1.23
CA PHE A 472 0.68 4.89 0.74
C PHE A 472 0.66 6.24 0.00
N HIS A 473 1.81 6.91 -0.13
CA HIS A 473 1.94 8.27 -0.70
C HIS A 473 1.14 9.34 0.06
N GLY A 474 0.95 9.15 1.33
CA GLY A 474 0.24 10.02 2.27
C GLY A 474 -0.52 9.20 3.31
N ALA A 475 -0.45 9.64 4.56
CA ALA A 475 -1.08 8.99 5.70
C ALA A 475 -2.57 8.71 5.46
N LEU A 476 -3.09 7.66 6.06
CA LEU A 476 -4.49 7.22 5.96
C LEU A 476 -5.41 7.90 7.00
N GLY A 477 -5.07 9.10 7.45
CA GLY A 477 -5.95 9.89 8.30
C GLY A 477 -7.20 10.38 7.56
N LEU A 478 -8.31 10.56 8.28
CA LEU A 478 -9.59 11.02 7.71
C LEU A 478 -9.47 12.35 6.97
N ASP A 479 -8.52 13.19 7.34
CA ASP A 479 -8.17 14.46 6.69
C ASP A 479 -7.44 14.27 5.34
N GLN A 480 -7.10 13.03 4.98
CA GLN A 480 -6.37 12.66 3.76
C GLN A 480 -7.02 11.50 3.00
N LEU A 481 -8.32 11.27 3.17
CA LEU A 481 -9.08 10.22 2.49
C LEU A 481 -10.16 10.80 1.59
N PHE A 482 -10.62 10.01 0.61
CA PHE A 482 -11.74 10.27 -0.28
C PHE A 482 -11.66 11.66 -0.91
N SER A 483 -12.64 12.55 -0.68
CA SER A 483 -12.67 13.91 -1.24
C SER A 483 -11.57 14.86 -0.69
N ALA A 484 -10.91 14.49 0.40
CA ALA A 484 -9.78 15.23 0.96
C ALA A 484 -8.39 14.76 0.41
N ARG A 485 -8.38 13.79 -0.51
CA ARG A 485 -7.14 13.21 -1.05
C ARG A 485 -6.90 13.66 -2.51
N PRO A 486 -5.90 14.49 -2.82
CA PRO A 486 -4.94 15.12 -1.90
C PRO A 486 -5.48 16.37 -1.19
N MET A 487 -6.52 17.01 -1.71
CA MET A 487 -7.14 18.22 -1.17
C MET A 487 -8.60 18.33 -1.64
N LEU A 488 -9.47 18.85 -0.79
CA LEU A 488 -10.83 19.23 -1.18
C LEU A 488 -10.81 20.17 -2.40
N GLY A 489 -11.61 19.85 -3.40
CA GLY A 489 -11.62 20.55 -4.68
C GLY A 489 -10.72 19.95 -5.76
N TYR A 490 -9.81 19.03 -5.39
CA TYR A 490 -8.84 18.40 -6.30
C TYR A 490 -8.79 16.86 -6.17
N ALA A 491 -9.83 16.25 -5.63
CA ALA A 491 -9.92 14.79 -5.50
C ALA A 491 -10.33 14.08 -6.81
N ASP A 492 -10.57 14.83 -7.87
CA ASP A 492 -10.96 14.37 -9.20
C ASP A 492 -9.76 14.17 -10.16
N TYR A 493 -8.56 13.93 -9.61
CA TYR A 493 -7.29 13.69 -10.32
C TYR A 493 -6.74 14.91 -11.07
N ARG A 494 -7.47 16.01 -11.13
CA ARG A 494 -7.03 17.29 -11.71
C ARG A 494 -6.16 18.07 -10.73
N THR A 495 -5.36 18.99 -11.25
CA THR A 495 -4.53 19.88 -10.45
C THR A 495 -4.90 21.34 -10.74
N PRO A 496 -4.37 22.31 -9.95
CA PRO A 496 -4.52 23.72 -10.30
C PRO A 496 -3.91 24.11 -11.66
N VAL A 497 -2.96 23.33 -12.17
CA VAL A 497 -2.31 23.56 -13.46
C VAL A 497 -3.10 22.83 -14.54
N LYS A 498 -3.63 23.57 -15.50
CA LYS A 498 -4.37 22.99 -16.63
C LYS A 498 -3.49 22.02 -17.41
N GLY A 499 -4.03 20.82 -17.73
CA GLY A 499 -3.32 19.77 -18.44
C GLY A 499 -2.37 18.94 -17.57
N LEU A 500 -2.23 19.27 -16.27
CA LEU A 500 -1.50 18.43 -15.31
C LEU A 500 -2.48 17.64 -14.45
N TYR A 501 -2.24 16.32 -14.37
CA TYR A 501 -3.07 15.38 -13.62
C TYR A 501 -2.23 14.55 -12.66
N GLN A 502 -2.91 13.87 -11.71
CA GLN A 502 -2.32 12.87 -10.83
C GLN A 502 -3.02 11.52 -10.98
N CYS A 503 -2.22 10.43 -11.02
CA CYS A 503 -2.74 9.07 -11.09
C CYS A 503 -2.13 8.14 -10.03
N GLY A 504 -1.30 8.68 -9.13
CA GLY A 504 -0.58 7.91 -8.11
C GLY A 504 -1.42 7.62 -6.87
N SER A 505 -0.84 6.84 -5.96
CA SER A 505 -1.45 6.46 -4.67
C SER A 505 -1.74 7.66 -3.74
N GLY A 506 -1.21 8.84 -4.05
CA GLY A 506 -1.57 10.10 -3.39
C GLY A 506 -2.96 10.63 -3.75
N THR A 507 -3.69 9.99 -4.67
CA THR A 507 -5.09 10.28 -5.02
C THR A 507 -6.01 9.14 -4.53
N HIS A 508 -7.34 9.34 -4.61
CA HIS A 508 -8.32 8.30 -4.27
C HIS A 508 -8.12 7.04 -5.16
N PRO A 509 -8.28 5.82 -4.63
CA PRO A 509 -8.61 5.44 -3.25
C PRO A 509 -7.40 5.40 -2.29
N GLY A 510 -6.18 5.60 -2.76
CA GLY A 510 -4.96 5.50 -1.98
C GLY A 510 -4.02 4.41 -2.47
N GLY A 511 -3.14 3.94 -1.57
CA GLY A 511 -2.14 2.91 -1.84
C GLY A 511 -2.68 1.48 -1.89
N GLY A 512 -1.77 0.49 -1.96
CA GLY A 512 -2.07 -0.94 -1.87
C GLY A 512 -1.94 -1.72 -3.19
N VAL A 513 -1.29 -1.16 -4.22
CA VAL A 513 -1.10 -1.80 -5.54
C VAL A 513 -2.43 -2.17 -6.21
N THR A 514 -3.41 -1.26 -6.14
CA THR A 514 -4.77 -1.50 -6.64
C THR A 514 -4.92 -1.29 -8.14
N GLY A 515 -4.14 -0.38 -8.75
CA GLY A 515 -4.35 0.14 -10.11
C GLY A 515 -5.54 1.11 -10.24
N ALA A 516 -6.37 1.24 -9.23
CA ALA A 516 -7.57 2.07 -9.25
C ALA A 516 -7.30 3.57 -9.46
N PRO A 517 -6.30 4.21 -8.80
CA PRO A 517 -5.96 5.60 -9.09
C PRO A 517 -5.63 5.85 -10.56
N GLY A 518 -4.86 4.92 -11.18
CA GLY A 518 -4.51 4.99 -12.60
C GLY A 518 -5.73 4.90 -13.53
N HIS A 519 -6.62 3.94 -13.27
CA HIS A 519 -7.88 3.77 -13.99
C HIS A 519 -8.77 5.04 -13.91
N ASN A 520 -8.95 5.54 -12.69
CA ASN A 520 -9.84 6.68 -12.44
C ASN A 520 -9.27 7.96 -13.05
N ALA A 521 -7.96 8.20 -12.94
CA ALA A 521 -7.30 9.35 -13.55
C ALA A 521 -7.43 9.32 -15.07
N ALA A 522 -7.19 8.17 -15.72
CA ALA A 522 -7.37 8.04 -17.16
C ALA A 522 -8.82 8.36 -17.58
N ARG A 523 -9.81 7.86 -16.84
CA ARG A 523 -11.23 8.16 -17.11
C ARG A 523 -11.55 9.65 -17.05
N GLU A 524 -11.01 10.37 -16.06
CA GLU A 524 -11.22 11.81 -15.93
C GLU A 524 -10.46 12.59 -17.02
N MET A 525 -9.23 12.19 -17.36
CA MET A 525 -8.47 12.78 -18.45
C MET A 525 -9.19 12.63 -19.80
N LEU A 526 -9.74 11.44 -20.08
CA LEU A 526 -10.49 11.19 -21.32
C LEU A 526 -11.76 12.01 -21.45
N ARG A 527 -12.33 12.51 -20.36
CA ARG A 527 -13.46 13.47 -20.39
C ARG A 527 -13.01 14.87 -20.79
N ASP A 528 -11.79 15.27 -20.40
CA ASP A 528 -11.24 16.59 -20.67
C ASP A 528 -10.57 16.68 -22.06
N LEU A 529 -10.08 15.56 -22.60
CA LEU A 529 -9.36 15.47 -23.87
C LEU A 529 -10.26 15.16 -25.09
N ARG A 530 -11.57 15.12 -24.87
CA ARG A 530 -12.59 14.93 -25.93
C ARG A 530 -12.72 16.12 -26.85
#